data_1a2b42cc5354d2e0ae63888fc5bf6570
#
_entry.id   1a2b42cc5354d2e0ae63888fc5bf6570
#
_cell.length_a   1.000
_cell.length_b   1.000
_cell.length_c   1.000
_cell.angle_alpha   90.00
_cell.angle_beta   90.00
_cell.angle_gamma   90.00
#
_symmetry.space_group_name_H-M   'P 1'
#
loop_
_entity.id
_entity.type
_entity.pdbx_description
1 polymer ?
#
loop_
_entity_poly.entity_id
_entity_poly.type
_entity_poly.pdbx_seq_one_letter_code
_entity_poly.pdbx_strand_id
1 'polypeptide(L)'
;IITVYAWVVSLLSLPLTILTAKLERRRLLLWLIVIFALSHFVVLWADTFEKLMGARVCVAVTHSIFWSIMTPLAARVAPFGKQAFGLAAVMGGSIVATVLGVPIGTHLGQQVGWQGSFFIVGMAAVLVWVIIFFSLPVCTSNRAGSLKSLPSLFKRPALVQLYLLTMVVILGQFTVYSYITPILMNVGHLSENATVWFLFIFGIAGIIGTV
;
A
#
# COMPACT_ATOMS: atom_id res chain seq x y z
N ILE A 1 4.97 2.87 -15.61
CA ILE A 1 3.95 2.15 -14.83
C ILE A 1 3.84 2.76 -13.42
N ILE A 2 4.93 2.84 -12.65
CA ILE A 2 4.94 3.35 -11.26
C ILE A 2 4.41 4.78 -11.19
N THR A 3 4.82 5.65 -12.10
CA THR A 3 4.39 7.06 -12.15
C THR A 3 2.87 7.18 -12.34
N VAL A 4 2.29 6.45 -13.29
CA VAL A 4 0.84 6.44 -13.54
C VAL A 4 0.10 5.92 -12.32
N TYR A 5 0.59 4.83 -11.72
CA TYR A 5 0.03 4.29 -10.47
C TYR A 5 0.00 5.36 -9.36
N ALA A 6 1.13 6.06 -9.14
CA ALA A 6 1.23 7.09 -8.10
C ALA A 6 0.27 8.26 -8.36
N TRP A 7 0.13 8.72 -9.60
CA TRP A 7 -0.83 9.75 -9.97
C TRP A 7 -2.27 9.32 -9.74
N VAL A 8 -2.64 8.10 -10.13
CA VAL A 8 -4.00 7.57 -9.91
C VAL A 8 -4.30 7.49 -8.41
N VAL A 9 -3.38 6.97 -7.60
CA VAL A 9 -3.55 6.91 -6.14
C VAL A 9 -3.73 8.31 -5.55
N SER A 10 -2.86 9.26 -5.91
CA SER A 10 -2.88 10.61 -5.36
C SER A 10 -4.16 11.38 -5.71
N LEU A 11 -4.58 11.31 -6.97
CA LEU A 11 -5.73 12.07 -7.47
C LEU A 11 -7.06 11.46 -7.00
N LEU A 12 -7.14 10.13 -6.93
CA LEU A 12 -8.40 9.44 -6.62
C LEU A 12 -8.59 9.14 -5.13
N SER A 13 -7.55 9.20 -4.31
CA SER A 13 -7.64 8.88 -2.88
C SER A 13 -8.73 9.68 -2.17
N LEU A 14 -8.74 11.00 -2.31
CA LEU A 14 -9.69 11.85 -1.65
C LEU A 14 -11.12 11.73 -2.23
N PRO A 15 -11.35 11.84 -3.56
CA PRO A 15 -12.67 11.66 -4.15
C PRO A 15 -13.31 10.32 -3.83
N LEU A 16 -12.56 9.22 -4.00
CA LEU A 16 -13.09 7.87 -3.79
C LEU A 16 -13.37 7.59 -2.30
N THR A 17 -12.53 8.10 -1.39
CA THR A 17 -12.78 7.98 0.05
C THR A 17 -14.10 8.64 0.44
N ILE A 18 -14.43 9.78 -0.16
CA ILE A 18 -15.67 10.51 0.11
C ILE A 18 -16.87 9.78 -0.53
N LEU A 19 -16.74 9.33 -1.78
CA LEU A 19 -17.79 8.57 -2.47
C LEU A 19 -18.15 7.29 -1.72
N THR A 20 -17.15 6.62 -1.17
CA THR A 20 -17.31 5.37 -0.40
C THR A 20 -17.59 5.59 1.08
N ALA A 21 -17.67 6.84 1.53
CA ALA A 21 -17.77 7.21 2.95
C ALA A 21 -19.00 6.61 3.65
N LYS A 22 -20.10 6.45 2.93
CA LYS A 22 -21.36 5.90 3.45
C LYS A 22 -21.41 4.37 3.46
N LEU A 23 -20.46 3.71 2.80
CA LEU A 23 -20.43 2.25 2.71
C LEU A 23 -19.96 1.63 4.02
N GLU A 24 -20.50 0.47 4.34
CA GLU A 24 -20.07 -0.33 5.47
C GLU A 24 -18.62 -0.79 5.25
N ARG A 25 -17.75 -0.55 6.27
CA ARG A 25 -16.29 -0.65 6.10
C ARG A 25 -15.79 -2.07 5.83
N ARG A 26 -16.40 -3.08 6.45
CA ARG A 26 -16.06 -4.48 6.18
C ARG A 26 -16.39 -4.86 4.73
N ARG A 27 -17.60 -4.52 4.26
CA ARG A 27 -18.02 -4.81 2.87
C ARG A 27 -17.12 -4.10 1.86
N LEU A 28 -16.84 -2.82 2.13
CA LEU A 28 -15.94 -2.05 1.27
C LEU A 28 -14.55 -2.71 1.19
N LEU A 29 -13.95 -3.07 2.33
CA LEU A 29 -12.65 -3.73 2.35
C LEU A 29 -12.66 -5.06 1.60
N LEU A 30 -13.68 -5.90 1.80
CA LEU A 30 -13.81 -7.17 1.10
C LEU A 30 -13.90 -6.98 -0.43
N TRP A 31 -14.67 -6.00 -0.90
CA TRP A 31 -14.74 -5.68 -2.33
C TRP A 31 -13.42 -5.15 -2.88
N LEU A 32 -12.71 -4.31 -2.12
CA LEU A 32 -11.39 -3.82 -2.54
C LEU A 32 -10.39 -4.96 -2.71
N ILE A 33 -10.38 -5.94 -1.79
CA ILE A 33 -9.49 -7.10 -1.91
C ILE A 33 -9.88 -7.99 -3.09
N VAL A 34 -11.17 -8.18 -3.37
CA VAL A 34 -11.63 -8.93 -4.56
C VAL A 34 -11.15 -8.25 -5.84
N ILE A 35 -11.36 -6.93 -5.98
CA ILE A 35 -10.92 -6.18 -7.17
C ILE A 35 -9.41 -6.23 -7.29
N PHE A 36 -8.68 -6.11 -6.17
CA PHE A 36 -7.22 -6.24 -6.13
C PHE A 36 -6.76 -7.62 -6.62
N ALA A 37 -7.34 -8.71 -6.12
CA ALA A 37 -7.00 -10.07 -6.54
C ALA A 37 -7.32 -10.30 -8.02
N LEU A 38 -8.50 -9.89 -8.48
CA LEU A 38 -8.89 -9.99 -9.89
C LEU A 38 -7.93 -9.21 -10.80
N SER A 39 -7.53 -8.00 -10.39
CA SER A 39 -6.56 -7.20 -11.14
C SER A 39 -5.21 -7.92 -11.28
N HIS A 40 -4.80 -8.69 -10.28
CA HIS A 40 -3.57 -9.49 -10.35
C HIS A 40 -3.72 -10.72 -11.25
N PHE A 41 -4.88 -11.36 -11.26
CA PHE A 41 -5.14 -12.47 -12.17
C PHE A 41 -5.26 -12.03 -13.63
N VAL A 42 -5.85 -10.88 -13.91
CA VAL A 42 -5.93 -10.31 -15.27
C VAL A 42 -4.54 -10.10 -15.88
N VAL A 43 -3.52 -9.84 -15.07
CA VAL A 43 -2.14 -9.71 -15.55
C VAL A 43 -1.63 -10.97 -16.24
N LEU A 44 -2.16 -12.16 -15.94
CA LEU A 44 -1.75 -13.42 -16.59
C LEU A 44 -2.06 -13.42 -18.10
N TRP A 45 -3.06 -12.66 -18.53
CA TRP A 45 -3.46 -12.50 -19.94
C TRP A 45 -2.99 -11.16 -20.53
N ALA A 46 -2.11 -10.45 -19.81
CA ALA A 46 -1.56 -9.18 -20.27
C ALA A 46 -0.40 -9.45 -21.25
N ASP A 47 -0.73 -9.58 -22.52
CA ASP A 47 0.21 -9.73 -23.65
C ASP A 47 0.68 -8.38 -24.23
N THR A 48 0.03 -7.28 -23.84
CA THR A 48 0.38 -5.92 -24.23
C THR A 48 0.61 -5.02 -23.03
N PHE A 49 1.42 -3.96 -23.26
CA PHE A 49 1.67 -2.95 -22.22
C PHE A 49 0.39 -2.26 -21.74
N GLU A 50 -0.57 -2.04 -22.63
CA GLU A 50 -1.84 -1.38 -22.32
C GLU A 50 -2.70 -2.22 -21.38
N LYS A 51 -2.79 -3.54 -21.60
CA LYS A 51 -3.49 -4.46 -20.70
C LYS A 51 -2.85 -4.51 -19.32
N LEU A 52 -1.53 -4.58 -19.27
CA LEU A 52 -0.78 -4.50 -18.01
C LEU A 52 -1.05 -3.17 -17.31
N MET A 53 -1.02 -2.06 -18.03
CA MET A 53 -1.29 -0.74 -17.49
C MET A 53 -2.71 -0.64 -16.93
N GLY A 54 -3.70 -1.17 -17.65
CA GLY A 54 -5.09 -1.22 -17.19
C GLY A 54 -5.24 -1.97 -15.86
N ALA A 55 -4.63 -3.15 -15.73
CA ALA A 55 -4.62 -3.90 -14.48
C ALA A 55 -3.95 -3.11 -13.34
N ARG A 56 -2.84 -2.41 -13.61
CA ARG A 56 -2.16 -1.58 -12.61
C ARG A 56 -2.97 -0.36 -12.19
N VAL A 57 -3.74 0.24 -13.08
CA VAL A 57 -4.69 1.31 -12.74
C VAL A 57 -5.79 0.78 -11.82
N CYS A 58 -6.35 -0.40 -12.07
CA CYS A 58 -7.32 -1.02 -11.16
C CYS A 58 -6.73 -1.25 -9.76
N VAL A 59 -5.49 -1.73 -9.67
CA VAL A 59 -4.77 -1.86 -8.39
C VAL A 59 -4.62 -0.49 -7.72
N ALA A 60 -4.25 0.55 -8.47
CA ALA A 60 -4.09 1.91 -7.92
C ALA A 60 -5.41 2.47 -7.36
N VAL A 61 -6.54 2.24 -8.04
CA VAL A 61 -7.87 2.61 -7.56
C VAL A 61 -8.21 1.92 -6.24
N THR A 62 -7.96 0.62 -6.13
CA THR A 62 -8.21 -0.10 -4.87
C THR A 62 -7.30 0.39 -3.74
N HIS A 63 -6.02 0.64 -4.02
CA HIS A 63 -5.08 1.16 -3.03
C HIS A 63 -5.42 2.58 -2.57
N SER A 64 -5.95 3.43 -3.43
CA SER A 64 -6.35 4.80 -3.07
C SER A 64 -7.40 4.82 -1.97
N ILE A 65 -8.34 3.88 -1.98
CA ILE A 65 -9.37 3.73 -0.94
C ILE A 65 -8.82 2.96 0.26
N PHE A 66 -8.09 1.87 0.00
CA PHE A 66 -7.56 0.97 1.03
C PHE A 66 -6.77 1.73 2.10
N TRP A 67 -5.76 2.51 1.70
CA TRP A 67 -4.93 3.27 2.65
C TRP A 67 -5.73 4.32 3.44
N SER A 68 -6.73 4.90 2.81
CA SER A 68 -7.59 5.89 3.48
C SER A 68 -8.46 5.30 4.58
N ILE A 69 -8.83 4.02 4.48
CA ILE A 69 -9.72 3.36 5.44
C ILE A 69 -9.01 2.47 6.44
N MET A 70 -7.81 1.97 6.14
CA MET A 70 -7.11 0.98 6.98
C MET A 70 -6.77 1.51 8.36
N THR A 71 -6.16 2.70 8.44
CA THR A 71 -5.76 3.31 9.70
C THR A 71 -6.94 3.52 10.66
N PRO A 72 -8.04 4.20 10.26
CA PRO A 72 -9.19 4.36 11.13
C PRO A 72 -9.93 3.05 11.43
N LEU A 73 -9.90 2.07 10.50
CA LEU A 73 -10.51 0.76 10.72
C LEU A 73 -9.71 -0.04 11.76
N ALA A 74 -8.38 -0.06 11.67
CA ALA A 74 -7.52 -0.73 12.63
C ALA A 74 -7.69 -0.18 14.05
N ALA A 75 -7.71 1.14 14.20
CA ALA A 75 -7.97 1.78 15.49
C ALA A 75 -9.35 1.42 16.08
N ARG A 76 -10.34 1.24 15.20
CA ARG A 76 -11.72 0.94 15.61
C ARG A 76 -11.95 -0.52 16.00
N VAL A 77 -11.26 -1.45 15.33
CA VAL A 77 -11.36 -2.89 15.59
C VAL A 77 -10.51 -3.31 16.79
N ALA A 78 -9.50 -2.51 17.12
CA ALA A 78 -8.64 -2.76 18.25
C ALA A 78 -9.45 -2.78 19.58
N PRO A 79 -9.11 -3.66 20.53
CA PRO A 79 -9.72 -3.68 21.85
C PRO A 79 -9.65 -2.32 22.54
N PHE A 80 -10.58 -2.06 23.43
CA PHE A 80 -10.63 -0.80 24.19
C PHE A 80 -9.29 -0.51 24.88
N GLY A 81 -8.79 0.71 24.75
CA GLY A 81 -7.48 1.12 25.28
C GLY A 81 -6.26 0.66 24.45
N LYS A 82 -6.44 -0.16 23.40
CA LYS A 82 -5.34 -0.70 22.54
C LYS A 82 -5.35 -0.16 21.12
N GLN A 83 -5.95 1.01 20.88
CA GLN A 83 -5.99 1.62 19.53
C GLN A 83 -4.59 1.88 18.95
N ALA A 84 -3.64 2.30 19.80
CA ALA A 84 -2.25 2.49 19.40
C ALA A 84 -1.62 1.17 18.91
N PHE A 85 -1.89 0.05 19.57
CA PHE A 85 -1.43 -1.27 19.12
C PHE A 85 -2.04 -1.65 17.75
N GLY A 86 -3.33 -1.38 17.51
CA GLY A 86 -3.96 -1.61 16.21
C GLY A 86 -3.29 -0.81 15.09
N LEU A 87 -2.95 0.44 15.34
CA LEU A 87 -2.20 1.28 14.39
C LEU A 87 -0.77 0.76 14.16
N ALA A 88 -0.07 0.42 15.25
CA ALA A 88 1.28 -0.14 15.19
C ALA A 88 1.31 -1.46 14.41
N ALA A 89 0.29 -2.32 14.54
CA ALA A 89 0.18 -3.56 13.78
C ALA A 89 0.07 -3.31 12.26
N VAL A 90 -0.73 -2.33 11.83
CA VAL A 90 -0.84 -1.96 10.41
C VAL A 90 0.47 -1.39 9.89
N MET A 91 1.10 -0.48 10.63
CA MET A 91 2.39 0.11 10.24
C MET A 91 3.49 -0.95 10.21
N GLY A 92 3.58 -1.79 11.22
CA GLY A 92 4.53 -2.90 11.29
C GLY A 92 4.36 -3.89 10.14
N GLY A 93 3.11 -4.26 9.80
CA GLY A 93 2.82 -5.09 8.62
C GLY A 93 3.30 -4.45 7.32
N SER A 94 3.12 -3.14 7.17
CA SER A 94 3.60 -2.38 6.01
C SER A 94 5.13 -2.39 5.90
N ILE A 95 5.83 -2.23 7.03
CA ILE A 95 7.29 -2.28 7.09
C ILE A 95 7.79 -3.68 6.73
N VAL A 96 7.22 -4.73 7.35
CA VAL A 96 7.55 -6.12 7.04
C VAL A 96 7.33 -6.43 5.56
N ALA A 97 6.21 -5.96 4.98
CA ALA A 97 5.93 -6.12 3.55
C ALA A 97 6.98 -5.40 2.67
N THR A 98 7.46 -4.25 3.07
CA THR A 98 8.51 -3.52 2.33
C THR A 98 9.85 -4.24 2.42
N VAL A 99 10.22 -4.74 3.60
CA VAL A 99 11.49 -5.44 3.85
C VAL A 99 11.56 -6.77 3.11
N LEU A 100 10.50 -7.57 3.21
CA LEU A 100 10.46 -8.92 2.62
C LEU A 100 9.95 -8.91 1.19
N GLY A 101 9.16 -7.93 0.80
CA GLY A 101 8.50 -7.88 -0.51
C GLY A 101 9.49 -7.82 -1.67
N VAL A 102 10.55 -7.02 -1.55
CA VAL A 102 11.56 -6.90 -2.63
C VAL A 102 12.35 -8.20 -2.79
N PRO A 103 12.97 -8.78 -1.73
CA PRO A 103 13.70 -10.04 -1.86
C PRO A 103 12.82 -11.20 -2.35
N ILE A 104 11.64 -11.35 -1.75
CA ILE A 104 10.69 -12.41 -2.13
C ILE A 104 10.19 -12.19 -3.55
N GLY A 105 9.81 -10.96 -3.92
CA GLY A 105 9.33 -10.62 -5.25
C GLY A 105 10.39 -10.86 -6.33
N THR A 106 11.65 -10.51 -6.06
CA THR A 106 12.76 -10.77 -6.97
C THR A 106 13.00 -12.27 -7.14
N HIS A 107 13.05 -13.02 -6.04
CA HIS A 107 13.23 -14.47 -6.09
C HIS A 107 12.08 -15.16 -6.84
N LEU A 108 10.85 -14.82 -6.56
CA LEU A 108 9.68 -15.33 -7.29
C LEU A 108 9.75 -14.98 -8.78
N GLY A 109 10.11 -13.73 -9.11
CA GLY A 109 10.27 -13.31 -10.50
C GLY A 109 11.30 -14.14 -11.27
N GLN A 110 12.38 -14.53 -10.62
CA GLN A 110 13.41 -15.41 -11.20
C GLN A 110 12.94 -16.85 -11.38
N GLN A 111 12.13 -17.38 -10.44
CA GLN A 111 11.70 -18.78 -10.44
C GLN A 111 10.49 -19.04 -11.34
N VAL A 112 9.46 -18.20 -11.24
CA VAL A 112 8.15 -18.41 -11.90
C VAL A 112 7.81 -17.34 -12.95
N GLY A 113 8.75 -16.43 -13.20
CA GLY A 113 8.53 -15.29 -14.07
C GLY A 113 7.66 -14.19 -13.44
N TRP A 114 7.60 -13.05 -14.12
CA TRP A 114 6.86 -11.89 -13.57
C TRP A 114 5.35 -12.12 -13.49
N GLN A 115 4.74 -12.82 -14.46
CA GLN A 115 3.31 -13.17 -14.42
C GLN A 115 3.00 -14.13 -13.26
N GLY A 116 3.84 -15.13 -13.03
CA GLY A 116 3.71 -16.06 -11.90
C GLY A 116 3.80 -15.34 -10.56
N SER A 117 4.64 -14.32 -10.45
CA SER A 117 4.71 -13.47 -9.24
C SER A 117 3.40 -12.75 -8.98
N PHE A 118 2.77 -12.19 -10.02
CA PHE A 118 1.44 -11.57 -9.89
C PHE A 118 0.37 -12.57 -9.47
N PHE A 119 0.40 -13.78 -10.03
CA PHE A 119 -0.52 -14.85 -9.62
C PHE A 119 -0.41 -15.18 -8.14
N ILE A 120 0.81 -15.34 -7.63
CA ILE A 120 1.07 -15.63 -6.20
C ILE A 120 0.54 -14.50 -5.31
N VAL A 121 0.75 -13.25 -5.68
CA VAL A 121 0.20 -12.09 -4.96
C VAL A 121 -1.33 -12.10 -5.00
N GLY A 122 -1.94 -12.42 -6.13
CA GLY A 122 -3.39 -12.58 -6.25
C GLY A 122 -3.94 -13.67 -5.33
N MET A 123 -3.28 -14.85 -5.27
CA MET A 123 -3.65 -15.94 -4.36
C MET A 123 -3.49 -15.54 -2.89
N ALA A 124 -2.42 -14.84 -2.53
CA ALA A 124 -2.24 -14.30 -1.19
C ALA A 124 -3.37 -13.32 -0.82
N ALA A 125 -3.81 -12.48 -1.76
CA ALA A 125 -4.95 -11.59 -1.55
C ALA A 125 -6.26 -12.37 -1.32
N VAL A 126 -6.50 -13.46 -2.04
CA VAL A 126 -7.66 -14.34 -1.80
C VAL A 126 -7.60 -14.95 -0.40
N LEU A 127 -6.43 -15.43 0.03
CA LEU A 127 -6.24 -15.95 1.39
C LEU A 127 -6.57 -14.89 2.45
N VAL A 128 -6.04 -13.68 2.28
CA VAL A 128 -6.33 -12.54 3.17
C VAL A 128 -7.83 -12.21 3.15
N TRP A 129 -8.48 -12.26 2.00
CA TRP A 129 -9.92 -12.05 1.88
C TRP A 129 -10.71 -13.06 2.72
N VAL A 130 -10.35 -14.35 2.65
CA VAL A 130 -10.98 -15.42 3.46
C VAL A 130 -10.79 -15.14 4.95
N ILE A 131 -9.57 -14.81 5.38
CA ILE A 131 -9.29 -14.50 6.78
C ILE A 131 -10.13 -13.31 7.26
N ILE A 132 -10.17 -12.22 6.49
CA ILE A 132 -10.93 -11.01 6.84
C ILE A 132 -12.44 -11.30 6.84
N PHE A 133 -12.92 -12.12 5.92
CA PHE A 133 -14.34 -12.49 5.84
C PHE A 133 -14.83 -13.16 7.13
N PHE A 134 -14.02 -14.02 7.75
CA PHE A 134 -14.40 -14.69 8.98
C PHE A 134 -14.01 -13.92 10.25
N SER A 135 -12.97 -13.10 10.21
CA SER A 135 -12.42 -12.47 11.43
C SER A 135 -12.91 -11.04 11.66
N LEU A 136 -13.21 -10.28 10.60
CA LEU A 136 -13.57 -8.87 10.74
C LEU A 136 -15.05 -8.70 11.06
N PRO A 137 -15.41 -8.06 12.19
CA PRO A 137 -16.81 -7.79 12.53
C PRO A 137 -17.41 -6.74 11.58
N VAL A 138 -18.75 -6.67 11.56
CA VAL A 138 -19.47 -5.63 10.81
C VAL A 138 -19.12 -4.26 11.41
N CYS A 139 -18.60 -3.38 10.57
CA CYS A 139 -18.17 -2.05 10.96
C CYS A 139 -19.00 -0.99 10.23
N THR A 140 -20.01 -0.46 10.93
CA THR A 140 -20.84 0.62 10.39
C THR A 140 -19.98 1.82 9.99
N SER A 141 -20.38 2.52 8.94
CA SER A 141 -19.66 3.72 8.52
C SER A 141 -19.82 4.81 9.58
N ASN A 142 -18.73 5.44 9.98
CA ASN A 142 -18.82 6.71 10.68
C ASN A 142 -19.13 7.79 9.63
N ARG A 143 -19.86 8.84 10.04
CA ARG A 143 -20.06 10.00 9.17
C ARG A 143 -18.70 10.50 8.68
N ALA A 144 -18.41 10.32 7.41
CA ALA A 144 -17.21 10.87 6.81
C ALA A 144 -17.27 12.40 6.94
N GLY A 145 -16.11 13.00 7.14
CA GLY A 145 -15.97 14.44 7.05
C GLY A 145 -16.55 14.92 5.71
N SER A 146 -17.27 16.03 5.73
CA SER A 146 -17.80 16.62 4.50
C SER A 146 -16.65 17.23 3.69
N LEU A 147 -16.69 17.12 2.35
CA LEU A 147 -15.81 17.91 1.47
C LEU A 147 -15.80 19.41 1.84
N LYS A 148 -16.93 19.91 2.36
CA LYS A 148 -17.07 21.30 2.82
C LYS A 148 -16.15 21.65 3.99
N SER A 149 -15.69 20.67 4.76
CA SER A 149 -14.76 20.90 5.89
C SER A 149 -13.29 20.93 5.47
N LEU A 150 -12.93 20.45 4.28
CA LEU A 150 -11.54 20.41 3.81
C LEU A 150 -10.86 21.79 3.77
N PRO A 151 -11.49 22.86 3.24
CA PRO A 151 -10.87 24.17 3.22
C PRO A 151 -10.53 24.70 4.62
N SER A 152 -11.29 24.29 5.64
CA SER A 152 -11.03 24.70 7.03
C SER A 152 -9.76 24.06 7.61
N LEU A 153 -9.35 22.88 7.12
CA LEU A 153 -8.10 22.22 7.52
C LEU A 153 -6.88 22.98 6.97
N PHE A 154 -6.97 23.46 5.74
CA PHE A 154 -5.90 24.28 5.13
C PHE A 154 -5.74 25.68 5.76
N LYS A 155 -6.74 26.14 6.52
CA LYS A 155 -6.63 27.38 7.31
C LYS A 155 -5.80 27.22 8.59
N ARG A 156 -5.45 26.00 8.97
CA ARG A 156 -4.64 25.70 10.17
C ARG A 156 -3.17 25.59 9.79
N PRO A 157 -2.31 26.59 10.07
CA PRO A 157 -0.93 26.60 9.61
C PRO A 157 -0.12 25.41 10.12
N ALA A 158 -0.34 24.98 11.36
CA ALA A 158 0.34 23.80 11.92
C ALA A 158 0.04 22.51 11.12
N LEU A 159 -1.19 22.30 10.64
CA LEU A 159 -1.52 21.15 9.80
C LEU A 159 -0.88 21.25 8.42
N VAL A 160 -0.86 22.43 7.83
CA VAL A 160 -0.22 22.65 6.53
C VAL A 160 1.27 22.40 6.61
N GLN A 161 1.95 22.90 7.66
CA GLN A 161 3.36 22.64 7.90
C GLN A 161 3.64 21.15 8.09
N LEU A 162 2.80 20.43 8.84
CA LEU A 162 2.94 18.99 9.03
C LEU A 162 2.78 18.22 7.70
N TYR A 163 1.80 18.59 6.87
CA TYR A 163 1.64 17.96 5.55
C TYR A 163 2.81 18.25 4.63
N LEU A 164 3.32 19.48 4.59
CA LEU A 164 4.49 19.83 3.78
C LEU A 164 5.74 19.08 4.25
N LEU A 165 5.97 19.03 5.56
CA LEU A 165 7.09 18.27 6.13
C LEU A 165 7.00 16.78 5.75
N THR A 166 5.83 16.17 5.95
CA THR A 166 5.59 14.76 5.58
C THR A 166 5.82 14.53 4.09
N MET A 167 5.32 15.44 3.25
CA MET A 167 5.51 15.37 1.79
C MET A 167 6.98 15.39 1.41
N VAL A 168 7.77 16.32 1.96
CA VAL A 168 9.20 16.44 1.66
C VAL A 168 9.98 15.22 2.13
N VAL A 169 9.70 14.73 3.34
CA VAL A 169 10.35 13.52 3.89
C VAL A 169 10.05 12.29 3.03
N ILE A 170 8.77 12.08 2.70
CA ILE A 170 8.36 10.92 1.88
C ILE A 170 8.92 11.02 0.46
N LEU A 171 8.90 12.20 -0.16
CA LEU A 171 9.51 12.41 -1.48
C LEU A 171 11.00 12.07 -1.46
N GLY A 172 11.74 12.56 -0.48
CA GLY A 172 13.16 12.24 -0.33
C GLY A 172 13.40 10.73 -0.15
N GLN A 173 12.66 10.11 0.74
CA GLN A 173 12.76 8.67 1.01
C GLN A 173 12.47 7.82 -0.23
N PHE A 174 11.36 8.07 -0.92
CA PHE A 174 11.00 7.28 -2.11
C PHE A 174 11.90 7.56 -3.31
N THR A 175 12.45 8.76 -3.44
CA THR A 175 13.45 9.07 -4.47
C THR A 175 14.68 8.18 -4.29
N VAL A 176 15.25 8.16 -3.09
CA VAL A 176 16.41 7.29 -2.79
C VAL A 176 16.04 5.82 -2.96
N TYR A 177 14.91 5.38 -2.41
CA TYR A 177 14.47 3.99 -2.45
C TYR A 177 14.24 3.48 -3.87
N SER A 178 13.69 4.32 -4.77
CA SER A 178 13.46 3.95 -6.17
C SER A 178 14.74 3.73 -6.97
N TYR A 179 15.81 4.42 -6.61
CA TYR A 179 17.10 4.36 -7.29
C TYR A 179 18.17 3.57 -6.52
N ILE A 180 17.84 3.02 -5.34
CA ILE A 180 18.83 2.36 -4.48
C ILE A 180 19.50 1.17 -5.16
N THR A 181 18.73 0.32 -5.86
CA THR A 181 19.25 -0.84 -6.59
C THR A 181 20.21 -0.45 -7.70
N PRO A 182 19.85 0.45 -8.65
CA PRO A 182 20.80 0.96 -9.64
C PRO A 182 22.03 1.63 -9.03
N ILE A 183 21.90 2.35 -7.94
CA ILE A 183 23.03 2.99 -7.26
C ILE A 183 23.98 1.92 -6.69
N LEU A 184 23.47 0.93 -5.99
CA LEU A 184 24.26 -0.14 -5.40
C LEU A 184 25.00 -0.97 -6.46
N MET A 185 24.36 -1.27 -7.59
CA MET A 185 24.94 -2.08 -8.66
C MET A 185 25.88 -1.27 -9.55
N ASN A 186 25.50 -0.07 -9.99
CA ASN A 186 26.26 0.67 -10.98
C ASN A 186 27.34 1.60 -10.37
N VAL A 187 27.10 2.14 -9.19
CA VAL A 187 28.03 3.03 -8.49
C VAL A 187 28.78 2.30 -7.39
N GLY A 188 28.07 1.47 -6.62
CA GLY A 188 28.65 0.67 -5.54
C GLY A 188 29.34 -0.63 -6.01
N HIS A 189 29.16 -0.99 -7.30
CA HIS A 189 29.70 -2.23 -7.90
C HIS A 189 29.36 -3.49 -7.11
N LEU A 190 28.20 -3.49 -6.43
CA LEU A 190 27.73 -4.65 -5.67
C LEU A 190 27.13 -5.70 -6.62
N SER A 191 27.37 -6.96 -6.33
CA SER A 191 26.70 -8.07 -7.04
C SER A 191 25.19 -8.08 -6.74
N GLU A 192 24.40 -8.74 -7.58
CA GLU A 192 22.95 -8.90 -7.36
C GLU A 192 22.63 -9.47 -5.98
N ASN A 193 23.34 -10.54 -5.58
CA ASN A 193 23.14 -11.14 -4.25
C ASN A 193 23.50 -10.19 -3.10
N ALA A 194 24.61 -9.45 -3.22
CA ALA A 194 24.98 -8.46 -2.21
C ALA A 194 23.97 -7.33 -2.11
N THR A 195 23.40 -6.91 -3.25
CA THR A 195 22.32 -5.89 -3.28
C THR A 195 21.06 -6.39 -2.57
N VAL A 196 20.66 -7.64 -2.76
CA VAL A 196 19.50 -8.23 -2.04
C VAL A 196 19.75 -8.24 -0.53
N TRP A 197 20.94 -8.65 -0.08
CA TRP A 197 21.28 -8.62 1.34
C TRP A 197 21.33 -7.22 1.92
N PHE A 198 21.84 -6.26 1.16
CA PHE A 198 21.85 -4.84 1.56
C PHE A 198 20.42 -4.32 1.78
N LEU A 199 19.51 -4.59 0.84
CA LEU A 199 18.10 -4.18 0.94
C LEU A 199 17.40 -4.86 2.12
N PHE A 200 17.74 -6.11 2.40
CA PHE A 200 17.22 -6.83 3.57
C PHE A 200 17.70 -6.19 4.89
N ILE A 201 18.99 -5.89 5.01
CA ILE A 201 19.56 -5.21 6.19
C ILE A 201 18.96 -3.79 6.33
N PHE A 202 18.83 -3.06 5.24
CA PHE A 202 18.20 -1.74 5.22
C PHE A 202 16.76 -1.80 5.75
N GLY A 203 16.02 -2.82 5.34
CA GLY A 203 14.67 -3.03 5.82
C GLY A 203 14.60 -3.37 7.31
N ILE A 204 15.48 -4.24 7.81
CA ILE A 204 15.59 -4.56 9.25
C ILE A 204 15.94 -3.30 10.05
N ALA A 205 16.87 -2.49 9.57
CA ALA A 205 17.22 -1.21 10.20
C ALA A 205 15.99 -0.26 10.27
N GLY A 206 15.14 -0.27 9.23
CA GLY A 206 13.87 0.47 9.23
C GLY A 206 12.90 -0.02 10.31
N ILE A 207 12.82 -1.32 10.57
CA ILE A 207 12.00 -1.87 11.66
C ILE A 207 12.53 -1.39 13.02
N ILE A 208 13.84 -1.52 13.24
CA ILE A 208 14.48 -1.12 14.51
C ILE A 208 14.30 0.39 14.76
N GLY A 209 14.39 1.21 13.71
CA GLY A 209 14.22 2.67 13.84
C GLY A 209 12.78 3.13 14.08
N THR A 210 11.78 2.24 14.05
CA THR A 210 10.37 2.55 14.32
C THR A 210 9.92 2.18 15.74
N VAL A 211 10.74 1.45 16.48
CA VAL A 211 10.53 1.05 17.89
C VAL A 211 11.18 2.06 18.82
#